data_0f5034cff42bde324dc92c1f29e9c5a6
#
_entry.id   0f5034cff42bde324dc92c1f29e9c5a6
#
_cell.length_a   1.000
_cell.length_b   1.000
_cell.length_c   1.000
_cell.angle_alpha   90.00
_cell.angle_beta   90.00
_cell.angle_gamma   90.00
#
_symmetry.space_group_name_H-M   'P 1'
#
loop_
_entity.id
_entity.type
_entity.pdbx_description
1 polymer ?
#
loop_
_entity_poly.entity_id
_entity_poly.type
_entity_poly.pdbx_seq_one_letter_code
_entity_poly.pdbx_strand_id
1 'polypeptide(L)'
;MRFPKRTSRRSRLERNKRQFARKKVDYYKYVKDFYLEDGLAYISCNVKDYYDIIDSRSVEGYEWLDESFAWFIESNAFYIPIEYPIVLEICGKKFTEQQQDTIIETIGDYYELKLGDKQMDLNNNTYRILAVVLFSIIAIIIAMFIRGIRGESIISEISLIMVWFFVWALPDLALFERRDLQEEKTYAAQLASIIVKFKEEFVDEPVNEEEKEEIYEILEQKEHES
;
A
#
# COMPACT_ATOMS: atom_id res chain seq x y z
N MET A 1 -14.11 18.46 -15.15
CA MET A 1 -13.07 17.40 -15.11
C MET A 1 -13.75 16.07 -15.29
N ARG A 2 -13.45 15.29 -16.35
CA ARG A 2 -14.02 13.95 -16.51
C ARG A 2 -13.10 12.99 -15.75
N PHE A 3 -13.60 12.43 -14.64
CA PHE A 3 -12.94 11.33 -13.98
C PHE A 3 -12.73 10.18 -14.97
N PRO A 4 -11.56 9.54 -15.00
CA PRO A 4 -11.35 8.38 -15.84
C PRO A 4 -12.38 7.31 -15.45
N LYS A 5 -13.09 6.77 -16.46
CA LYS A 5 -14.03 5.67 -16.26
C LYS A 5 -13.34 4.58 -15.45
N ARG A 6 -13.83 4.32 -14.23
CA ARG A 6 -13.45 3.14 -13.45
C ARG A 6 -13.50 1.93 -14.39
N THR A 7 -12.36 1.44 -14.80
CA THR A 7 -12.27 0.15 -15.49
C THR A 7 -12.87 -0.87 -14.54
N SER A 8 -13.89 -1.59 -15.01
CA SER A 8 -14.61 -2.57 -14.21
C SER A 8 -13.63 -3.45 -13.44
N ARG A 9 -13.85 -3.63 -12.12
CA ARG A 9 -13.05 -4.48 -11.21
C ARG A 9 -12.77 -5.84 -11.86
N ARG A 10 -13.81 -6.43 -12.46
CA ARG A 10 -13.74 -7.67 -13.25
C ARG A 10 -12.70 -7.63 -14.38
N SER A 11 -12.58 -6.53 -15.09
CA SER A 11 -11.64 -6.42 -16.24
C SER A 11 -10.16 -6.37 -15.82
N ARG A 12 -9.85 -5.90 -14.60
CA ARG A 12 -8.48 -5.90 -14.06
C ARG A 12 -8.10 -7.27 -13.54
N LEU A 13 -8.98 -7.96 -12.83
CA LEU A 13 -8.78 -9.35 -12.41
C LEU A 13 -8.51 -10.25 -13.62
N GLU A 14 -9.34 -10.15 -14.66
CA GLU A 14 -9.15 -10.88 -15.92
C GLU A 14 -7.82 -10.58 -16.60
N ARG A 15 -7.37 -9.32 -16.56
CA ARG A 15 -6.06 -8.94 -17.08
C ARG A 15 -4.92 -9.56 -16.29
N ASN A 16 -5.01 -9.55 -14.96
CA ASN A 16 -4.01 -10.17 -14.08
C ASN A 16 -3.97 -11.68 -14.30
N LYS A 17 -5.12 -12.35 -14.33
CA LYS A 17 -5.22 -13.79 -14.68
C LYS A 17 -4.50 -14.10 -16.01
N ARG A 18 -4.70 -13.29 -17.06
CA ARG A 18 -4.03 -13.45 -18.36
C ARG A 18 -2.52 -13.24 -18.28
N GLN A 19 -2.05 -12.30 -17.46
CA GLN A 19 -0.61 -12.08 -17.26
C GLN A 19 0.07 -13.26 -16.56
N PHE A 20 -0.56 -13.80 -15.51
CA PHE A 20 -0.07 -14.99 -14.81
C PHE A 20 -0.07 -16.23 -15.73
N ALA A 21 -1.14 -16.44 -16.50
CA ALA A 21 -1.22 -17.53 -17.47
C ALA A 21 -0.08 -17.48 -18.52
N ARG A 22 0.26 -16.27 -19.02
CA ARG A 22 1.39 -16.09 -19.96
C ARG A 22 2.74 -16.45 -19.35
N LYS A 23 2.92 -16.23 -18.03
CA LYS A 23 4.14 -16.58 -17.30
C LYS A 23 4.17 -18.03 -16.84
N LYS A 24 3.17 -18.85 -17.17
CA LYS A 24 2.97 -20.22 -16.70
C LYS A 24 2.95 -20.35 -15.17
N VAL A 25 2.54 -19.28 -14.48
CA VAL A 25 2.33 -19.27 -13.04
C VAL A 25 0.85 -19.51 -12.79
N ASP A 26 0.56 -20.46 -11.91
CA ASP A 26 -0.82 -20.72 -11.49
C ASP A 26 -1.33 -19.55 -10.64
N TYR A 27 -2.14 -18.68 -11.27
CA TYR A 27 -2.73 -17.54 -10.60
C TYR A 27 -3.61 -17.96 -9.42
N TYR A 28 -4.37 -19.06 -9.57
CA TYR A 28 -5.27 -19.56 -8.53
C TYR A 28 -4.54 -20.11 -7.30
N LYS A 29 -3.26 -20.44 -7.43
CA LYS A 29 -2.43 -20.80 -6.29
C LYS A 29 -2.13 -19.63 -5.37
N TYR A 30 -2.05 -18.42 -5.93
CA TYR A 30 -1.71 -17.19 -5.20
C TYR A 30 -2.94 -16.32 -4.91
N VAL A 31 -3.88 -16.26 -5.85
CA VAL A 31 -5.16 -15.57 -5.67
C VAL A 31 -6.26 -16.63 -5.82
N LYS A 32 -6.65 -17.18 -4.70
CA LYS A 32 -7.74 -18.14 -4.66
C LYS A 32 -9.03 -17.41 -5.02
N ASP A 33 -9.82 -17.95 -5.97
CA ASP A 33 -11.08 -17.31 -6.40
C ASP A 33 -12.07 -17.08 -5.25
N PHE A 34 -12.01 -17.91 -4.20
CA PHE A 34 -12.86 -17.76 -3.02
C PHE A 34 -12.50 -16.56 -2.13
N TYR A 35 -11.35 -15.92 -2.33
CA TYR A 35 -11.05 -14.63 -1.68
C TYR A 35 -11.75 -13.43 -2.31
N LEU A 36 -12.36 -13.59 -3.46
CA LEU A 36 -12.97 -12.51 -4.22
C LEU A 36 -14.45 -12.78 -4.43
N GLU A 37 -15.26 -12.41 -3.46
CA GLU A 37 -16.71 -12.47 -3.56
C GLU A 37 -17.30 -11.08 -3.70
N ASP A 38 -18.15 -10.90 -4.72
CA ASP A 38 -18.92 -9.69 -4.99
C ASP A 38 -18.19 -8.35 -4.87
N GLY A 39 -16.89 -8.37 -5.10
CA GLY A 39 -16.04 -7.17 -5.06
C GLY A 39 -15.35 -6.93 -3.72
N LEU A 40 -15.45 -7.84 -2.77
CA LEU A 40 -14.70 -7.88 -1.53
C LEU A 40 -13.63 -8.98 -1.60
N ALA A 41 -12.53 -8.80 -0.89
CA ALA A 41 -11.49 -9.81 -0.77
C ALA A 41 -11.42 -10.30 0.68
N TYR A 42 -11.58 -11.60 0.88
CA TYR A 42 -11.56 -12.21 2.21
C TYR A 42 -10.21 -12.85 2.50
N ILE A 43 -9.66 -12.57 3.66
CA ILE A 43 -8.49 -13.26 4.22
C ILE A 43 -8.92 -13.92 5.52
N SER A 44 -9.04 -15.24 5.50
CA SER A 44 -9.46 -15.99 6.69
C SER A 44 -8.25 -16.58 7.39
N CYS A 45 -8.17 -16.45 8.71
CA CYS A 45 -7.13 -17.03 9.54
C CYS A 45 -7.73 -17.76 10.73
N ASN A 46 -7.04 -18.81 11.18
CA ASN A 46 -7.42 -19.54 12.38
C ASN A 46 -6.47 -19.19 13.51
N VAL A 47 -7.00 -18.64 14.60
CA VAL A 47 -6.27 -18.11 15.74
C VAL A 47 -6.62 -18.92 16.99
N LYS A 48 -5.62 -19.36 17.72
CA LYS A 48 -5.78 -20.19 18.92
C LYS A 48 -5.80 -19.37 20.21
N ASP A 49 -5.06 -18.26 20.23
CA ASP A 49 -4.96 -17.41 21.40
C ASP A 49 -4.89 -15.92 21.01
N TYR A 50 -5.22 -15.04 21.97
CA TYR A 50 -5.10 -13.59 21.85
C TYR A 50 -3.68 -13.15 21.46
N TYR A 51 -2.68 -13.82 22.04
CA TYR A 51 -1.27 -13.55 21.79
C TYR A 51 -0.74 -14.08 20.45
N ASP A 52 -1.56 -14.75 19.66
CA ASP A 52 -1.24 -15.04 18.25
C ASP A 52 -1.42 -13.79 17.37
N ILE A 53 -2.18 -12.79 17.86
CA ILE A 53 -2.47 -11.53 17.17
C ILE A 53 -1.70 -10.37 17.83
N ILE A 54 -1.74 -10.30 19.16
CA ILE A 54 -1.10 -9.24 19.93
C ILE A 54 0.24 -9.75 20.46
N ASP A 55 1.30 -8.96 20.28
CA ASP A 55 2.63 -9.31 20.81
C ASP A 55 2.58 -9.54 22.31
N SER A 56 3.03 -10.70 22.75
CA SER A 56 3.01 -11.12 24.17
C SER A 56 3.84 -10.23 25.10
N ARG A 57 4.69 -9.37 24.54
CA ARG A 57 5.50 -8.38 25.26
C ARG A 57 4.77 -7.05 25.46
N SER A 58 3.59 -6.91 24.86
CA SER A 58 2.78 -5.70 25.00
C SER A 58 2.28 -5.52 26.42
N VAL A 59 2.09 -4.26 26.82
CA VAL A 59 1.51 -3.88 28.11
C VAL A 59 0.07 -3.41 27.86
N GLU A 60 -0.82 -3.67 28.79
CA GLU A 60 -2.23 -3.24 28.71
C GLU A 60 -2.33 -1.72 28.43
N GLY A 61 -3.06 -1.36 27.38
CA GLY A 61 -3.19 0.02 26.87
C GLY A 61 -2.07 0.46 25.92
N TYR A 62 -1.11 -0.42 25.62
CA TYR A 62 -0.03 -0.21 24.64
C TYR A 62 0.22 -1.50 23.84
N GLU A 63 -0.84 -2.00 23.26
CA GLU A 63 -0.79 -3.24 22.49
C GLU A 63 -0.10 -3.03 21.14
N TRP A 64 0.71 -4.02 20.76
CA TRP A 64 1.38 -4.08 19.47
C TRP A 64 0.93 -5.31 18.72
N LEU A 65 0.79 -5.16 17.41
CA LEU A 65 0.49 -6.28 16.52
C LEU A 65 1.69 -7.23 16.44
N ASP A 66 1.45 -8.54 16.57
CA ASP A 66 2.49 -9.53 16.36
C ASP A 66 3.03 -9.49 14.94
N GLU A 67 4.37 -9.47 14.78
CA GLU A 67 5.01 -9.37 13.47
C GLU A 67 4.69 -10.54 12.54
N SER A 68 4.50 -11.74 13.08
CA SER A 68 4.18 -12.94 12.29
C SER A 68 2.74 -12.87 11.78
N PHE A 69 1.84 -12.30 12.57
CA PHE A 69 0.46 -12.07 12.18
C PHE A 69 0.37 -10.94 11.13
N ALA A 70 1.08 -9.83 11.33
CA ALA A 70 1.19 -8.76 10.34
C ALA A 70 1.73 -9.28 9.00
N TRP A 71 2.81 -10.07 9.05
CA TRP A 71 3.38 -10.70 7.85
C TRP A 71 2.39 -11.63 7.15
N PHE A 72 1.59 -12.40 7.90
CA PHE A 72 0.55 -13.26 7.32
C PHE A 72 -0.47 -12.43 6.53
N ILE A 73 -0.99 -11.34 7.13
CA ILE A 73 -1.94 -10.45 6.44
C ILE A 73 -1.30 -9.87 5.17
N GLU A 74 -0.11 -9.29 5.28
CA GLU A 74 0.57 -8.64 4.15
C GLU A 74 0.90 -9.62 3.02
N SER A 75 1.33 -10.84 3.37
CA SER A 75 1.64 -11.89 2.38
C SER A 75 0.41 -12.33 1.58
N ASN A 76 -0.76 -12.38 2.22
CA ASN A 76 -2.02 -12.71 1.53
C ASN A 76 -2.54 -11.50 0.75
N ALA A 77 -2.51 -10.31 1.35
CA ALA A 77 -2.97 -9.07 0.71
C ALA A 77 -2.14 -8.70 -0.53
N PHE A 78 -0.85 -9.04 -0.57
CA PHE A 78 0.03 -8.73 -1.70
C PHE A 78 -0.49 -9.20 -3.06
N TYR A 79 -1.25 -10.28 -3.09
CA TYR A 79 -1.83 -10.82 -4.33
C TYR A 79 -3.23 -10.29 -4.62
N ILE A 80 -3.82 -9.53 -3.69
CA ILE A 80 -5.15 -8.95 -3.85
C ILE A 80 -5.02 -7.63 -4.62
N PRO A 81 -5.76 -7.43 -5.74
CA PRO A 81 -5.74 -6.16 -6.44
C PRO A 81 -6.23 -5.02 -5.55
N ILE A 82 -5.56 -3.87 -5.61
CA ILE A 82 -5.80 -2.69 -4.77
C ILE A 82 -7.25 -2.19 -4.81
N GLU A 83 -8.01 -2.54 -5.85
CA GLU A 83 -9.40 -2.10 -6.00
C GLU A 83 -10.39 -2.85 -5.09
N TYR A 84 -9.96 -3.94 -4.48
CA TYR A 84 -10.81 -4.76 -3.62
C TYR A 84 -10.55 -4.41 -2.16
N PRO A 85 -11.56 -3.95 -1.40
CA PRO A 85 -11.48 -3.86 0.05
C PRO A 85 -11.20 -5.23 0.64
N ILE A 86 -10.41 -5.26 1.72
CA ILE A 86 -10.01 -6.51 2.38
C ILE A 86 -10.84 -6.69 3.65
N VAL A 87 -11.45 -7.85 3.77
CA VAL A 87 -12.10 -8.32 4.99
C VAL A 87 -11.23 -9.40 5.62
N LEU A 88 -10.76 -9.16 6.84
CA LEU A 88 -9.99 -10.11 7.61
C LEU A 88 -10.93 -10.89 8.55
N GLU A 89 -11.11 -12.16 8.27
CA GLU A 89 -11.90 -13.06 9.09
C GLU A 89 -11.01 -13.80 10.08
N ILE A 90 -11.18 -13.52 11.37
CA ILE A 90 -10.46 -14.17 12.47
C ILE A 90 -11.36 -15.28 13.02
N CYS A 91 -10.98 -16.52 12.74
CA CYS A 91 -11.73 -17.70 13.14
C CYS A 91 -11.07 -18.41 14.33
N GLY A 92 -11.84 -19.18 15.09
CA GLY A 92 -11.37 -20.11 16.11
C GLY A 92 -11.73 -19.69 17.52
N LYS A 93 -10.88 -18.98 18.24
CA LYS A 93 -11.15 -18.62 19.64
C LYS A 93 -12.24 -17.56 19.75
N LYS A 94 -13.18 -17.75 20.67
CA LYS A 94 -14.13 -16.72 21.05
C LYS A 94 -13.43 -15.68 21.92
N PHE A 95 -13.27 -14.47 21.38
CA PHE A 95 -12.74 -13.32 22.11
C PHE A 95 -13.86 -12.59 22.86
N THR A 96 -13.52 -11.95 23.99
CA THR A 96 -14.42 -11.01 24.65
C THR A 96 -14.57 -9.74 23.82
N GLU A 97 -15.66 -8.99 23.98
CA GLU A 97 -15.88 -7.72 23.25
C GLU A 97 -14.68 -6.78 23.40
N GLN A 98 -14.16 -6.63 24.64
CA GLN A 98 -12.97 -5.81 24.89
C GLN A 98 -11.73 -6.30 24.11
N GLN A 99 -11.52 -7.61 24.00
CA GLN A 99 -10.40 -8.15 23.20
C GLN A 99 -10.61 -7.91 21.70
N GLN A 100 -11.84 -8.02 21.23
CA GLN A 100 -12.16 -7.73 19.83
C GLN A 100 -11.89 -6.26 19.48
N ASP A 101 -12.35 -5.34 20.32
CA ASP A 101 -12.10 -3.90 20.15
C ASP A 101 -10.61 -3.60 20.15
N THR A 102 -9.86 -4.15 21.11
CA THR A 102 -8.39 -3.98 21.17
C THR A 102 -7.71 -4.53 19.91
N ILE A 103 -8.12 -5.69 19.40
CA ILE A 103 -7.56 -6.27 18.18
C ILE A 103 -7.84 -5.37 16.97
N ILE A 104 -9.09 -4.87 16.84
CA ILE A 104 -9.47 -3.99 15.73
C ILE A 104 -8.64 -2.70 15.77
N GLU A 105 -8.56 -2.07 16.94
CA GLU A 105 -7.79 -0.84 17.17
C GLU A 105 -6.30 -1.07 16.85
N THR A 106 -5.69 -2.12 17.40
CA THR A 106 -4.26 -2.42 17.19
C THR A 106 -3.93 -2.69 15.72
N ILE A 107 -4.80 -3.41 14.99
CA ILE A 107 -4.62 -3.64 13.54
C ILE A 107 -4.75 -2.32 12.78
N GLY A 108 -5.75 -1.50 13.12
CA GLY A 108 -5.97 -0.18 12.53
C GLY A 108 -4.74 0.71 12.71
N ASP A 109 -4.32 0.92 13.95
CA ASP A 109 -3.18 1.76 14.30
C ASP A 109 -1.89 1.32 13.60
N TYR A 110 -1.62 0.01 13.55
CA TYR A 110 -0.43 -0.52 12.90
C TYR A 110 -0.38 -0.15 11.41
N TYR A 111 -1.50 -0.31 10.69
CA TYR A 111 -1.53 0.00 9.27
C TYR A 111 -1.68 1.49 8.96
N GLU A 112 -2.31 2.26 9.85
CA GLU A 112 -2.34 3.72 9.74
C GLU A 112 -0.95 4.33 9.93
N LEU A 113 -0.18 3.86 10.91
CA LEU A 113 1.22 4.25 11.09
C LEU A 113 2.04 3.93 9.83
N LYS A 114 1.88 2.74 9.28
CA LYS A 114 2.56 2.32 8.05
C LYS A 114 2.16 3.18 6.83
N LEU A 115 0.89 3.57 6.74
CA LEU A 115 0.42 4.52 5.73
C LEU A 115 1.04 5.91 5.92
N GLY A 116 1.13 6.38 7.18
CA GLY A 116 1.78 7.64 7.55
C GLY A 116 3.25 7.67 7.12
N ASP A 117 3.99 6.58 7.37
CA ASP A 117 5.39 6.44 6.95
C ASP A 117 5.53 6.56 5.43
N LYS A 118 4.66 5.88 4.66
CA LYS A 118 4.68 5.97 3.20
C LYS A 118 4.31 7.35 2.67
N GLN A 119 3.43 8.06 3.37
CA GLN A 119 3.14 9.47 3.06
C GLN A 119 4.36 10.37 3.32
N MET A 120 5.11 10.13 4.40
CA MET A 120 6.36 10.85 4.68
C MET A 120 7.42 10.58 3.60
N ASP A 121 7.56 9.34 3.15
CA ASP A 121 8.48 8.97 2.07
C ASP A 121 8.15 9.74 0.77
N LEU A 122 6.88 9.84 0.41
CA LEU A 122 6.43 10.64 -0.74
C LEU A 122 6.75 12.13 -0.58
N ASN A 123 6.53 12.68 0.61
CA ASN A 123 6.86 14.07 0.90
C ASN A 123 8.37 14.32 0.80
N ASN A 124 9.18 13.42 1.39
CA ASN A 124 10.63 13.48 1.32
C ASN A 124 11.14 13.39 -0.12
N ASN A 125 10.55 12.50 -0.94
CA ASN A 125 10.88 12.43 -2.37
C ASN A 125 10.55 13.75 -3.08
N THR A 126 9.42 14.38 -2.77
CA THR A 126 9.05 15.70 -3.32
C THR A 126 10.09 16.77 -2.95
N TYR A 127 10.56 16.80 -1.71
CA TYR A 127 11.62 17.73 -1.30
C TYR A 127 12.94 17.45 -2.00
N ARG A 128 13.32 16.18 -2.21
CA ARG A 128 14.50 15.80 -3.00
C ARG A 128 14.42 16.29 -4.43
N ILE A 129 13.26 16.11 -5.10
CA ILE A 129 13.02 16.61 -6.46
C ILE A 129 13.20 18.14 -6.50
N LEU A 130 12.59 18.88 -5.57
CA LEU A 130 12.72 20.32 -5.47
C LEU A 130 14.17 20.78 -5.28
N ALA A 131 14.92 20.10 -4.42
CA ALA A 131 16.33 20.37 -4.20
C ALA A 131 17.15 20.15 -5.46
N VAL A 132 16.95 19.02 -6.16
CA VAL A 132 17.66 18.72 -7.42
C VAL A 132 17.32 19.73 -8.51
N VAL A 133 16.07 20.19 -8.63
CA VAL A 133 15.66 21.26 -9.56
C VAL A 133 16.41 22.55 -9.22
N LEU A 134 16.46 22.96 -7.97
CA LEU A 134 17.16 24.16 -7.53
C LEU A 134 18.66 24.09 -7.84
N PHE A 135 19.30 22.98 -7.50
CA PHE A 135 20.72 22.76 -7.82
C PHE A 135 20.99 22.71 -9.30
N SER A 136 20.06 22.16 -10.12
CA SER A 136 20.16 22.15 -11.58
C SER A 136 20.17 23.59 -12.12
N ILE A 137 19.27 24.43 -11.64
CA ILE A 137 19.20 25.84 -12.08
C ILE A 137 20.49 26.57 -11.71
N ILE A 138 20.99 26.40 -10.49
CA ILE A 138 22.26 27.01 -10.05
C ILE A 138 23.43 26.51 -10.92
N ALA A 139 23.50 25.22 -11.17
CA ALA A 139 24.54 24.64 -12.02
C ALA A 139 24.53 25.18 -13.45
N ILE A 140 23.32 25.33 -14.03
CA ILE A 140 23.15 25.94 -15.37
C ILE A 140 23.67 27.39 -15.38
N ILE A 141 23.28 28.20 -14.37
CA ILE A 141 23.75 29.60 -14.29
C ILE A 141 25.27 29.67 -14.17
N ILE A 142 25.87 28.82 -13.33
CA ILE A 142 27.33 28.76 -13.14
C ILE A 142 28.01 28.31 -14.47
N ALA A 143 27.47 27.29 -15.15
CA ALA A 143 28.03 26.81 -16.41
C ALA A 143 27.96 27.89 -17.50
N MET A 144 26.86 28.63 -17.60
CA MET A 144 26.71 29.75 -18.53
C MET A 144 27.71 30.87 -18.22
N PHE A 145 27.91 31.20 -16.94
CA PHE A 145 28.87 32.22 -16.51
C PHE A 145 30.30 31.83 -16.84
N ILE A 146 30.71 30.59 -16.56
CA ILE A 146 32.02 30.05 -16.91
C ILE A 146 32.27 30.12 -18.42
N ARG A 147 31.27 29.71 -19.22
CA ARG A 147 31.35 29.74 -20.68
C ARG A 147 31.45 31.16 -21.22
N GLY A 148 30.73 32.12 -20.61
CA GLY A 148 30.80 33.53 -20.98
C GLY A 148 32.16 34.16 -20.75
N ILE A 149 32.88 33.77 -19.69
CA ILE A 149 34.21 34.32 -19.34
C ILE A 149 35.35 33.61 -20.06
N ARG A 150 35.31 32.27 -20.13
CA ARG A 150 36.44 31.47 -20.63
C ARG A 150 36.27 30.93 -22.05
N GLY A 151 35.12 31.18 -22.67
CA GLY A 151 34.79 30.61 -23.96
C GLY A 151 34.73 29.07 -23.95
N GLU A 152 35.13 28.46 -25.06
CA GLU A 152 35.26 26.99 -25.15
C GLU A 152 36.59 26.55 -24.52
N SER A 153 36.46 26.00 -23.32
CA SER A 153 37.59 25.50 -22.53
C SER A 153 37.20 24.18 -21.83
N ILE A 154 38.20 23.39 -21.45
CA ILE A 154 37.98 22.12 -20.71
C ILE A 154 37.11 22.36 -19.48
N ILE A 155 37.28 23.48 -18.78
CA ILE A 155 36.50 23.82 -17.60
C ILE A 155 35.00 24.06 -17.95
N SER A 156 34.72 24.69 -19.10
CA SER A 156 33.36 24.91 -19.55
C SER A 156 32.68 23.58 -19.96
N GLU A 157 33.42 22.63 -20.50
CA GLU A 157 32.93 21.29 -20.84
C GLU A 157 32.63 20.47 -19.57
N ILE A 158 33.53 20.49 -18.59
CA ILE A 158 33.30 19.82 -17.29
C ILE A 158 32.06 20.42 -16.60
N SER A 159 31.89 21.73 -16.62
CA SER A 159 30.70 22.36 -16.02
C SER A 159 29.38 21.94 -16.70
N LEU A 160 29.41 21.72 -18.01
CA LEU A 160 28.25 21.20 -18.76
C LEU A 160 27.94 19.74 -18.39
N ILE A 161 28.97 18.91 -18.21
CA ILE A 161 28.78 17.52 -17.74
C ILE A 161 28.10 17.48 -16.36
N MET A 162 28.51 18.40 -15.46
CA MET A 162 27.85 18.50 -14.14
C MET A 162 26.38 18.90 -14.25
N VAL A 163 26.01 19.79 -15.17
CA VAL A 163 24.61 20.11 -15.45
C VAL A 163 23.84 18.87 -15.92
N TRP A 164 24.42 18.10 -16.85
CA TRP A 164 23.80 16.87 -17.33
C TRP A 164 23.54 15.85 -16.22
N PHE A 165 24.44 15.73 -15.26
CA PHE A 165 24.25 14.85 -14.11
C PHE A 165 22.97 15.19 -13.34
N PHE A 166 22.72 16.47 -13.04
CA PHE A 166 21.49 16.90 -12.37
C PHE A 166 20.25 16.72 -13.24
N VAL A 167 20.36 16.99 -14.55
CA VAL A 167 19.23 16.83 -15.48
C VAL A 167 18.80 15.37 -15.57
N TRP A 168 19.72 14.41 -15.56
CA TRP A 168 19.40 12.98 -15.57
C TRP A 168 18.85 12.45 -14.23
N ALA A 169 19.20 13.06 -13.13
CA ALA A 169 18.66 12.68 -11.81
C ALA A 169 17.16 12.99 -11.68
N LEU A 170 16.64 14.01 -12.37
CA LEU A 170 15.24 14.41 -12.28
C LEU A 170 14.24 13.34 -12.76
N PRO A 171 14.40 12.72 -13.96
CA PRO A 171 13.51 11.65 -14.39
C PRO A 171 13.51 10.45 -13.45
N ASP A 172 14.67 10.11 -12.88
CA ASP A 172 14.79 9.00 -11.93
C ASP A 172 13.94 9.24 -10.68
N LEU A 173 14.12 10.38 -10.03
CA LEU A 173 13.37 10.76 -8.84
C LEU A 173 11.88 11.00 -9.11
N ALA A 174 11.55 11.67 -10.23
CA ALA A 174 10.20 12.12 -10.49
C ALA A 174 9.30 11.06 -11.13
N LEU A 175 9.87 10.15 -11.93
CA LEU A 175 9.08 9.18 -12.69
C LEU A 175 9.16 7.78 -12.08
N PHE A 176 10.35 7.33 -11.67
CA PHE A 176 10.53 5.96 -11.17
C PHE A 176 10.33 5.90 -9.66
N GLU A 177 11.14 6.58 -8.87
CA GLU A 177 11.04 6.53 -7.40
C GLU A 177 9.66 6.99 -6.90
N ARG A 178 9.14 8.10 -7.44
CA ARG A 178 7.82 8.61 -7.04
C ARG A 178 6.68 7.63 -7.36
N ARG A 179 6.76 6.95 -8.48
CA ARG A 179 5.75 5.96 -8.87
C ARG A 179 5.75 4.77 -7.91
N ASP A 180 6.93 4.25 -7.59
CA ASP A 180 7.07 3.11 -6.69
C ASP A 180 6.54 3.47 -5.29
N LEU A 181 6.88 4.65 -4.77
CA LEU A 181 6.35 5.16 -3.51
C LEU A 181 4.83 5.35 -3.53
N GLN A 182 4.25 5.77 -4.66
CA GLN A 182 2.80 5.86 -4.79
C GLN A 182 2.13 4.49 -4.80
N GLU A 183 2.72 3.49 -5.44
CA GLU A 183 2.22 2.12 -5.42
C GLU A 183 2.27 1.54 -3.99
N GLU A 184 3.37 1.76 -3.26
CA GLU A 184 3.51 1.35 -1.85
C GLU A 184 2.51 2.06 -0.93
N LYS A 185 2.33 3.38 -1.09
CA LYS A 185 1.32 4.12 -0.32
C LYS A 185 -0.09 3.58 -0.58
N THR A 186 -0.44 3.32 -1.84
CA THR A 186 -1.78 2.83 -2.18
C THR A 186 -2.01 1.43 -1.61
N TYR A 187 -0.97 0.60 -1.56
CA TYR A 187 -1.02 -0.70 -0.89
C TYR A 187 -1.19 -0.56 0.63
N ALA A 188 -0.44 0.35 1.26
CA ALA A 188 -0.58 0.64 2.69
C ALA A 188 -1.98 1.18 3.02
N ALA A 189 -2.57 2.01 2.15
CA ALA A 189 -3.93 2.50 2.31
C ALA A 189 -4.99 1.39 2.22
N GLN A 190 -4.79 0.39 1.34
CA GLN A 190 -5.66 -0.78 1.27
C GLN A 190 -5.61 -1.58 2.59
N LEU A 191 -4.42 -1.74 3.18
CA LEU A 191 -4.25 -2.42 4.47
C LEU A 191 -4.85 -1.61 5.62
N ALA A 192 -4.71 -0.29 5.64
CA ALA A 192 -5.31 0.57 6.66
C ALA A 192 -6.86 0.57 6.61
N SER A 193 -7.44 0.24 5.45
CA SER A 193 -8.89 0.11 5.29
C SER A 193 -9.43 -1.31 5.60
N ILE A 194 -8.60 -2.22 6.11
CA ILE A 194 -9.03 -3.59 6.46
C ILE A 194 -10.22 -3.56 7.43
N ILE A 195 -11.22 -4.39 7.13
CA ILE A 195 -12.35 -4.65 8.01
C ILE A 195 -12.09 -5.97 8.72
N VAL A 196 -12.14 -5.98 10.05
CA VAL A 196 -11.93 -7.18 10.85
C VAL A 196 -13.28 -7.75 11.26
N LYS A 197 -13.48 -9.06 11.01
CA LYS A 197 -14.65 -9.82 11.47
C LYS A 197 -14.21 -11.05 12.26
N PHE A 198 -14.98 -11.39 13.28
CA PHE A 198 -14.73 -12.56 14.13
C PHE A 198 -15.78 -13.63 13.85
N LYS A 199 -15.32 -14.88 13.61
CA LYS A 199 -16.16 -16.06 13.41
C LYS A 199 -15.72 -17.19 14.34
N GLU A 200 -16.66 -17.96 14.90
CA GLU A 200 -16.32 -19.10 15.77
C GLU A 200 -15.72 -20.26 14.98
N GLU A 201 -16.18 -20.48 13.76
CA GLU A 201 -15.65 -21.51 12.85
C GLU A 201 -15.53 -20.95 11.43
N PHE A 202 -14.53 -21.43 10.71
CA PHE A 202 -14.43 -21.16 9.28
C PHE A 202 -15.47 -22.00 8.54
N VAL A 203 -16.41 -21.33 7.91
CA VAL A 203 -17.42 -21.96 7.05
C VAL A 203 -17.20 -21.44 5.63
N ASP A 204 -16.96 -22.36 4.71
CA ASP A 204 -16.77 -22.06 3.27
C ASP A 204 -18.15 -21.91 2.59
N GLU A 205 -18.97 -21.00 3.11
CA GLU A 205 -20.26 -20.66 2.56
C GLU A 205 -20.25 -19.24 1.97
N PRO A 206 -21.01 -18.98 0.91
CA PRO A 206 -21.12 -17.63 0.36
C PRO A 206 -21.67 -16.67 1.43
N VAL A 207 -21.06 -15.50 1.50
CA VAL A 207 -21.41 -14.47 2.47
C VAL A 207 -22.86 -14.02 2.25
N ASN A 208 -23.63 -13.92 3.34
CA ASN A 208 -25.02 -13.51 3.30
C ASN A 208 -25.15 -12.04 2.85
N GLU A 209 -26.21 -11.71 2.12
CA GLU A 209 -26.46 -10.34 1.64
C GLU A 209 -26.51 -9.29 2.77
N GLU A 210 -27.06 -9.66 3.95
CA GLU A 210 -27.09 -8.78 5.12
C GLU A 210 -25.66 -8.46 5.63
N GLU A 211 -24.77 -9.45 5.64
CA GLU A 211 -23.37 -9.28 6.04
C GLU A 211 -22.60 -8.41 5.04
N LYS A 212 -22.94 -8.48 3.75
CA LYS A 212 -22.35 -7.64 2.72
C LYS A 212 -22.78 -6.18 2.87
N GLU A 213 -24.07 -5.93 3.15
CA GLU A 213 -24.60 -4.58 3.37
C GLU A 213 -23.89 -3.93 4.58
N GLU A 214 -23.74 -4.66 5.68
CA GLU A 214 -22.99 -4.19 6.85
C GLU A 214 -21.53 -3.81 6.54
N ILE A 215 -20.84 -4.63 5.74
CA ILE A 215 -19.47 -4.34 5.30
C ILE A 215 -19.41 -3.06 4.47
N TYR A 216 -20.36 -2.87 3.55
CA TYR A 216 -20.41 -1.67 2.72
C TYR A 216 -20.73 -0.41 3.55
N GLU A 217 -21.60 -0.50 4.55
CA GLU A 217 -21.87 0.62 5.48
C GLU A 217 -20.60 1.03 6.25
N ILE A 218 -19.83 0.05 6.77
CA ILE A 218 -18.56 0.32 7.45
C ILE A 218 -17.55 0.99 6.49
N LEU A 219 -17.49 0.55 5.24
CA LEU A 219 -16.61 1.15 4.24
C LEU A 219 -16.98 2.59 3.91
N GLU A 220 -18.29 2.89 3.78
CA GLU A 220 -18.77 4.25 3.56
C GLU A 220 -18.46 5.17 4.75
N GLN A 221 -18.61 4.67 5.98
CA GLN A 221 -18.24 5.43 7.19
C GLN A 221 -16.76 5.76 7.22
N LYS A 222 -15.88 4.80 6.94
CA LYS A 222 -14.42 5.03 6.86
C LYS A 222 -14.01 5.99 5.73
N GLU A 223 -14.73 6.03 4.61
CA GLU A 223 -14.49 7.02 3.55
C GLU A 223 -14.88 8.46 3.96
N HIS A 224 -15.82 8.62 4.90
CA HIS A 224 -16.26 9.93 5.39
C HIS A 224 -15.36 10.48 6.51
N GLU A 225 -14.64 9.64 7.23
CA GLU A 225 -13.74 10.04 8.32
C GLU A 225 -12.30 10.33 7.86
N SER A 226 -11.91 9.93 6.64
CA SER A 226 -10.57 10.14 6.07
C SER A 226 -10.50 11.40 5.18
#